data_df96dfb140dd36abae63f99e1c912e1d
#
_entry.id   df96dfb140dd36abae63f99e1c912e1d
#
_cell.length_a   1.000
_cell.length_b   1.000
_cell.length_c   1.000
_cell.angle_alpha   90.00
_cell.angle_beta   90.00
_cell.angle_gamma   90.00
#
_symmetry.space_group_name_H-M   'P 1'
#
loop_
_entity.id
_entity.type
_entity.pdbx_description
1 polymer ?
#
loop_
_entity_poly.entity_id
_entity_poly.type
_entity_poly.pdbx_seq_one_letter_code
_entity_poly.pdbx_strand_id
1 'polypeptide(L)'
;MRIELRSHTENSPSGNPAENFQPYIDIFPVDGVSRPIGGVLILPGGGYIGRSYHEGDPIARRFNELGYHAFVLQYRVFPYTYPAPQRDLVRAVKLLRSMAGKLKLDKLAVLGFSAGAHLAASGTMLAEKFNEPEADFAESFSGKADAMILCYPVISLTDDFAHRGSGINLFGKNTPDEIIGQLNMQNLVDNTTPPTFIWHTANDAGVPVRNSTVFAENMWRAGKNCELHIFPDGPHGVGLGLGMDDVKQWPVLAGKFLHCSAGFTKA
;
A
#
# COMPACT_ATOMS: atom_id res chain seq x y z
N MET A 1 17.64 -0.56 8.62
CA MET A 1 18.39 -1.32 7.60
C MET A 1 17.69 -1.16 6.27
N ARG A 2 18.46 -1.09 5.15
CA ARG A 2 17.89 -0.89 3.81
C ARG A 2 18.17 -2.10 2.92
N ILE A 3 17.22 -2.44 2.05
CA ILE A 3 17.34 -3.50 1.05
C ILE A 3 16.88 -2.93 -0.29
N GLU A 4 17.73 -3.00 -1.31
CA GLU A 4 17.36 -2.67 -2.69
C GLU A 4 16.52 -3.79 -3.30
N LEU A 5 15.51 -3.43 -4.11
CA LEU A 5 14.61 -4.42 -4.70
C LEU A 5 15.26 -5.21 -5.83
N ARG A 6 16.24 -4.62 -6.52
CA ARG A 6 16.88 -5.16 -7.72
C ARG A 6 18.39 -5.04 -7.61
N SER A 7 19.09 -5.88 -8.33
CA SER A 7 20.56 -5.87 -8.40
C SER A 7 21.12 -4.74 -9.28
N HIS A 8 20.27 -4.08 -10.06
CA HIS A 8 20.66 -3.00 -10.99
C HIS A 8 19.66 -1.86 -10.94
N THR A 9 20.14 -0.65 -11.22
CA THR A 9 19.30 0.54 -11.37
C THR A 9 18.74 0.60 -12.80
N GLU A 10 17.43 0.69 -12.95
CA GLU A 10 16.80 0.92 -14.24
C GLU A 10 16.94 2.40 -14.64
N ASN A 11 17.21 2.64 -15.93
CA ASN A 11 17.25 3.99 -16.45
C ASN A 11 15.87 4.67 -16.37
N SER A 12 15.88 5.96 -16.04
CA SER A 12 14.64 6.75 -16.10
C SER A 12 14.06 6.75 -17.52
N PRO A 13 12.74 6.59 -17.66
CA PRO A 13 12.06 6.71 -18.95
C PRO A 13 12.26 8.05 -19.65
N SER A 14 12.61 9.10 -18.91
CA SER A 14 12.96 10.41 -19.47
C SER A 14 14.31 10.43 -20.19
N GLY A 15 15.15 9.41 -19.98
CA GLY A 15 16.54 9.38 -20.43
C GLY A 15 17.49 10.25 -19.62
N ASN A 16 17.01 10.92 -18.57
CA ASN A 16 17.85 11.74 -17.69
C ASN A 16 18.43 10.88 -16.56
N PRO A 17 19.76 10.66 -16.51
CA PRO A 17 20.39 9.85 -15.46
C PRO A 17 20.19 10.39 -14.03
N ALA A 18 19.94 11.68 -13.86
CA ALA A 18 19.67 12.29 -12.55
C ALA A 18 18.29 11.85 -11.98
N GLU A 19 17.43 11.32 -12.82
CA GLU A 19 16.11 10.79 -12.43
C GLU A 19 16.10 9.27 -12.27
N ASN A 20 17.25 8.60 -12.45
CA ASN A 20 17.36 7.17 -12.20
C ASN A 20 17.07 6.88 -10.73
N PHE A 21 16.17 5.94 -10.48
CA PHE A 21 15.76 5.60 -9.12
C PHE A 21 15.83 4.10 -8.89
N GLN A 22 16.57 3.73 -7.86
CA GLN A 22 16.64 2.34 -7.37
C GLN A 22 15.61 2.16 -6.26
N PRO A 23 14.52 1.38 -6.49
CA PRO A 23 13.52 1.15 -5.45
C PRO A 23 14.10 0.29 -4.32
N TYR A 24 13.70 0.61 -3.08
CA TYR A 24 14.23 -0.06 -1.88
C TYR A 24 13.22 -0.14 -0.74
N ILE A 25 13.50 -0.98 0.24
CA ILE A 25 12.74 -1.14 1.48
C ILE A 25 13.61 -0.66 2.64
N ASP A 26 13.12 0.28 3.44
CA ASP A 26 13.65 0.57 4.76
C ASP A 26 12.97 -0.33 5.80
N ILE A 27 13.76 -1.04 6.62
CA ILE A 27 13.31 -2.06 7.56
C ILE A 27 13.33 -1.51 8.98
N PHE A 28 12.20 -1.61 9.66
CA PHE A 28 11.97 -1.25 11.06
C PHE A 28 11.55 -2.50 11.83
N PRO A 29 12.48 -3.30 12.36
CA PRO A 29 12.15 -4.51 13.10
C PRO A 29 11.67 -4.17 14.52
N VAL A 30 10.84 -5.04 15.08
CA VAL A 30 10.65 -5.11 16.54
C VAL A 30 11.78 -5.96 17.10
N ASP A 31 12.55 -5.40 18.04
CA ASP A 31 13.68 -6.08 18.64
C ASP A 31 13.25 -7.14 19.67
N GLY A 32 14.10 -8.14 19.90
CA GLY A 32 13.91 -9.12 20.98
C GLY A 32 12.76 -10.11 20.79
N VAL A 33 12.14 -10.17 19.60
CA VAL A 33 11.04 -11.13 19.37
C VAL A 33 11.54 -12.57 19.43
N SER A 34 10.83 -13.41 20.20
CA SER A 34 11.16 -14.84 20.38
C SER A 34 10.51 -15.74 19.33
N ARG A 35 9.40 -15.32 18.73
CA ARG A 35 8.59 -16.07 17.75
C ARG A 35 8.31 -15.21 16.52
N PRO A 36 7.87 -15.80 15.39
CA PRO A 36 7.40 -15.02 14.24
C PRO A 36 6.21 -14.14 14.60
N ILE A 37 6.24 -12.90 14.11
CA ILE A 37 5.16 -11.91 14.24
C ILE A 37 4.79 -11.34 12.88
N GLY A 38 3.62 -10.72 12.80
CA GLY A 38 3.17 -10.05 11.58
C GLY A 38 4.03 -8.84 11.22
N GLY A 39 4.04 -8.50 9.94
CA GLY A 39 4.69 -7.31 9.41
C GLY A 39 3.74 -6.45 8.59
N VAL A 40 4.07 -5.17 8.47
CA VAL A 40 3.31 -4.18 7.70
C VAL A 40 4.25 -3.47 6.73
N LEU A 41 4.03 -3.65 5.42
CA LEU A 41 4.73 -2.94 4.36
C LEU A 41 3.97 -1.67 4.00
N ILE A 42 4.58 -0.52 4.27
CA ILE A 42 3.97 0.81 4.17
C ILE A 42 4.33 1.45 2.83
N LEU A 43 3.32 1.98 2.15
CA LEU A 43 3.42 2.68 0.88
C LEU A 43 2.93 4.12 1.07
N PRO A 44 3.83 5.09 1.22
CA PRO A 44 3.47 6.50 1.32
C PRO A 44 2.66 6.97 0.11
N GLY A 45 1.76 7.93 0.32
CA GLY A 45 1.05 8.63 -0.75
C GLY A 45 1.92 9.65 -1.48
N GLY A 46 1.31 10.44 -2.33
CA GLY A 46 1.98 11.48 -3.11
C GLY A 46 1.57 11.51 -4.59
N GLY A 47 0.35 11.04 -4.91
CA GLY A 47 -0.24 11.16 -6.25
C GLY A 47 0.54 10.48 -7.38
N TYR A 48 1.43 9.54 -7.09
CA TYR A 48 2.40 8.93 -8.02
C TYR A 48 3.45 9.90 -8.61
N ILE A 49 3.59 11.11 -8.04
CA ILE A 49 4.70 12.03 -8.38
C ILE A 49 5.73 12.17 -7.27
N GLY A 50 5.40 11.68 -6.08
CA GLY A 50 6.28 11.71 -4.91
C GLY A 50 5.89 10.65 -3.89
N ARG A 51 6.55 10.71 -2.72
CA ARG A 51 6.31 9.86 -1.56
C ARG A 51 6.38 10.73 -0.31
N SER A 52 5.27 10.82 0.42
CA SER A 52 5.12 11.70 1.59
C SER A 52 5.85 11.11 2.80
N TYR A 53 6.92 11.76 3.27
CA TYR A 53 7.74 11.25 4.37
C TYR A 53 6.94 10.95 5.65
N HIS A 54 5.98 11.81 6.00
CA HIS A 54 5.17 11.65 7.22
C HIS A 54 4.22 10.42 7.17
N GLU A 55 4.04 9.82 5.99
CA GLU A 55 3.30 8.57 5.77
C GLU A 55 4.23 7.33 5.67
N GLY A 56 5.53 7.51 5.92
CA GLY A 56 6.56 6.47 5.92
C GLY A 56 7.05 6.12 7.32
N ASP A 57 8.23 6.63 7.69
CA ASP A 57 8.93 6.31 8.94
C ASP A 57 8.09 6.53 10.21
N PRO A 58 7.32 7.63 10.37
CA PRO A 58 6.47 7.80 11.55
C PRO A 58 5.43 6.68 11.71
N ILE A 59 4.86 6.22 10.59
CA ILE A 59 3.91 5.11 10.57
C ILE A 59 4.60 3.80 10.95
N ALA A 60 5.81 3.55 10.40
CA ALA A 60 6.58 2.35 10.71
C ALA A 60 6.87 2.24 12.21
N ARG A 61 7.31 3.33 12.83
CA ARG A 61 7.55 3.38 14.29
C ARG A 61 6.27 3.12 15.08
N ARG A 62 5.13 3.69 14.62
CA ARG A 62 3.85 3.46 15.28
C ARG A 62 3.42 1.99 15.22
N PHE A 63 3.62 1.30 14.11
CA PHE A 63 3.32 -0.13 14.01
C PHE A 63 4.30 -0.99 14.82
N ASN A 64 5.57 -0.60 14.97
CA ASN A 64 6.47 -1.26 15.91
C ASN A 64 5.94 -1.17 17.36
N GLU A 65 5.46 0.00 17.81
CA GLU A 65 4.85 0.17 19.13
C GLU A 65 3.60 -0.72 19.32
N LEU A 66 2.90 -1.04 18.22
CA LEU A 66 1.75 -1.95 18.22
C LEU A 66 2.15 -3.44 18.15
N GLY A 67 3.45 -3.74 18.08
CA GLY A 67 4.00 -5.09 18.10
C GLY A 67 4.08 -5.76 16.72
N TYR A 68 4.20 -5.00 15.64
CA TYR A 68 4.39 -5.50 14.28
C TYR A 68 5.73 -5.07 13.72
N HIS A 69 6.43 -5.94 12.97
CA HIS A 69 7.51 -5.47 12.10
C HIS A 69 6.96 -4.46 11.11
N ALA A 70 7.76 -3.45 10.79
CA ALA A 70 7.35 -2.48 9.81
C ALA A 70 8.42 -2.30 8.72
N PHE A 71 7.97 -2.00 7.52
CA PHE A 71 8.79 -1.83 6.34
C PHE A 71 8.25 -0.63 5.57
N VAL A 72 9.12 0.22 5.02
CA VAL A 72 8.68 1.35 4.19
C VAL A 72 9.22 1.13 2.78
N LEU A 73 8.32 1.02 1.81
CA LEU A 73 8.70 0.86 0.41
C LEU A 73 8.89 2.22 -0.25
N GLN A 74 10.08 2.43 -0.76
CA GLN A 74 10.38 3.54 -1.66
C GLN A 74 10.23 3.02 -3.10
N TYR A 75 9.00 3.07 -3.61
CA TYR A 75 8.65 2.60 -4.94
C TYR A 75 8.87 3.68 -6.01
N ARG A 76 8.99 3.29 -7.27
CA ARG A 76 9.13 4.22 -8.40
C ARG A 76 7.86 5.04 -8.59
N VAL A 77 8.02 6.33 -8.84
CA VAL A 77 6.96 7.29 -9.15
C VAL A 77 7.33 8.01 -10.45
N PHE A 78 6.47 8.88 -10.95
CA PHE A 78 6.79 9.66 -12.15
C PHE A 78 8.25 10.17 -12.12
N PRO A 79 9.02 10.03 -13.21
CA PRO A 79 8.62 9.72 -14.59
C PRO A 79 8.41 8.22 -14.90
N TYR A 80 8.61 7.33 -13.93
CA TYR A 80 8.23 5.92 -14.09
C TYR A 80 6.72 5.78 -14.03
N THR A 81 6.15 5.10 -15.02
CA THR A 81 4.71 4.94 -15.15
C THR A 81 4.29 3.48 -14.91
N TYR A 82 3.01 3.22 -15.02
CA TYR A 82 2.45 1.87 -14.99
C TYR A 82 3.20 0.93 -15.96
N PRO A 83 3.57 -0.27 -15.56
CA PRO A 83 3.30 -0.92 -14.27
C PRO A 83 4.46 -0.86 -13.25
N ALA A 84 5.41 0.06 -13.38
CA ALA A 84 6.63 0.07 -12.56
C ALA A 84 6.37 0.11 -11.03
N PRO A 85 5.48 0.96 -10.49
CA PRO A 85 5.19 0.96 -9.06
C PRO A 85 4.60 -0.38 -8.56
N GLN A 86 3.71 -1.01 -9.35
CA GLN A 86 3.09 -2.28 -9.01
C GLN A 86 4.11 -3.43 -8.98
N ARG A 87 5.03 -3.46 -9.94
CA ARG A 87 6.16 -4.41 -9.97
C ARG A 87 7.06 -4.26 -8.76
N ASP A 88 7.34 -3.01 -8.34
CA ASP A 88 8.11 -2.74 -7.13
C ASP A 88 7.43 -3.30 -5.88
N LEU A 89 6.12 -3.11 -5.74
CA LEU A 89 5.37 -3.67 -4.62
C LEU A 89 5.40 -5.20 -4.62
N VAL A 90 5.10 -5.85 -5.75
CA VAL A 90 5.11 -7.32 -5.84
C VAL A 90 6.50 -7.87 -5.51
N ARG A 91 7.56 -7.24 -6.03
CA ARG A 91 8.92 -7.60 -5.74
C ARG A 91 9.27 -7.42 -4.26
N ALA A 92 8.85 -6.33 -3.64
CA ALA A 92 9.07 -6.06 -2.22
C ALA A 92 8.43 -7.15 -1.33
N VAL A 93 7.19 -7.56 -1.64
CA VAL A 93 6.50 -8.63 -0.91
C VAL A 93 7.26 -9.94 -1.03
N LYS A 94 7.70 -10.33 -2.22
CA LYS A 94 8.51 -11.54 -2.46
C LYS A 94 9.83 -11.53 -1.67
N LEU A 95 10.56 -10.42 -1.71
CA LEU A 95 11.81 -10.26 -0.95
C LEU A 95 11.58 -10.40 0.55
N LEU A 96 10.59 -9.74 1.12
CA LEU A 96 10.29 -9.85 2.55
C LEU A 96 9.89 -11.27 2.94
N ARG A 97 9.11 -11.97 2.10
CA ARG A 97 8.76 -13.38 2.34
C ARG A 97 9.99 -14.30 2.25
N SER A 98 10.91 -14.07 1.32
CA SER A 98 12.14 -14.84 1.22
C SER A 98 13.04 -14.69 2.46
N MET A 99 12.90 -13.57 3.17
CA MET A 99 13.61 -13.26 4.40
C MET A 99 12.83 -13.60 5.68
N ALA A 100 11.64 -14.22 5.56
CA ALA A 100 10.74 -14.45 6.68
C ALA A 100 11.40 -15.16 7.88
N GLY A 101 12.23 -16.15 7.64
CA GLY A 101 12.98 -16.84 8.70
C GLY A 101 13.95 -15.92 9.44
N LYS A 102 14.72 -15.09 8.73
CA LYS A 102 15.66 -14.13 9.29
C LYS A 102 14.96 -13.00 10.06
N LEU A 103 13.86 -12.52 9.54
CA LEU A 103 13.06 -11.43 10.12
C LEU A 103 12.12 -11.93 11.22
N LYS A 104 11.92 -13.24 11.37
CA LYS A 104 10.84 -13.83 12.17
C LYS A 104 9.49 -13.24 11.77
N LEU A 105 9.22 -13.21 10.47
CA LEU A 105 8.00 -12.70 9.88
C LEU A 105 7.00 -13.85 9.67
N ASP A 106 5.77 -13.70 10.17
CA ASP A 106 4.66 -14.64 9.98
C ASP A 106 3.84 -14.25 8.74
N LYS A 107 3.01 -13.24 8.86
CA LYS A 107 2.17 -12.70 7.80
C LYS A 107 2.60 -11.29 7.41
N LEU A 108 2.29 -10.87 6.18
CA LEU A 108 2.61 -9.54 5.68
C LEU A 108 1.36 -8.81 5.20
N ALA A 109 1.02 -7.70 5.86
CA ALA A 109 0.03 -6.75 5.37
C ALA A 109 0.70 -5.66 4.54
N VAL A 110 -0.04 -5.10 3.57
CA VAL A 110 0.34 -3.89 2.86
C VAL A 110 -0.53 -2.74 3.36
N LEU A 111 0.10 -1.63 3.73
CA LEU A 111 -0.55 -0.41 4.19
C LEU A 111 -0.24 0.71 3.21
N GLY A 112 -1.26 1.33 2.63
CA GLY A 112 -1.06 2.44 1.70
C GLY A 112 -1.86 3.68 2.07
N PHE A 113 -1.33 4.85 1.71
CA PHE A 113 -1.94 6.14 1.88
C PHE A 113 -2.29 6.77 0.53
N SER A 114 -3.50 7.30 0.34
CA SER A 114 -3.86 8.03 -0.87
C SER A 114 -3.55 7.22 -2.14
N ALA A 115 -2.70 7.72 -3.04
CA ALA A 115 -2.20 6.98 -4.20
C ALA A 115 -1.39 5.73 -3.83
N GLY A 116 -0.71 5.72 -2.68
CA GLY A 116 -0.06 4.53 -2.12
C GLY A 116 -1.07 3.44 -1.72
N ALA A 117 -2.29 3.81 -1.33
CA ALA A 117 -3.38 2.87 -1.09
C ALA A 117 -3.91 2.26 -2.41
N HIS A 118 -3.98 3.05 -3.47
CA HIS A 118 -4.26 2.53 -4.80
C HIS A 118 -3.19 1.52 -5.25
N LEU A 119 -1.91 1.83 -4.99
CA LEU A 119 -0.81 0.91 -5.24
C LEU A 119 -0.95 -0.37 -4.39
N ALA A 120 -1.28 -0.25 -3.09
CA ALA A 120 -1.52 -1.38 -2.21
C ALA A 120 -2.62 -2.30 -2.75
N ALA A 121 -3.75 -1.72 -3.15
CA ALA A 121 -4.86 -2.47 -3.73
C ALA A 121 -4.47 -3.12 -5.07
N SER A 122 -3.97 -2.33 -6.04
CA SER A 122 -3.65 -2.83 -7.38
C SER A 122 -2.54 -3.88 -7.37
N GLY A 123 -1.45 -3.65 -6.65
CA GLY A 123 -0.33 -4.59 -6.57
C GLY A 123 -0.67 -5.87 -5.79
N THR A 124 -1.59 -5.80 -4.80
CA THR A 124 -2.00 -7.00 -4.03
C THR A 124 -3.07 -7.81 -4.77
N MET A 125 -4.13 -7.15 -5.25
CA MET A 125 -5.25 -7.85 -5.90
C MET A 125 -4.86 -8.44 -7.26
N LEU A 126 -3.91 -7.80 -7.96
CA LEU A 126 -3.43 -8.20 -9.29
C LEU A 126 -1.97 -8.68 -9.27
N ALA A 127 -1.48 -9.23 -8.14
CA ALA A 127 -0.07 -9.57 -7.95
C ALA A 127 0.51 -10.42 -9.08
N GLU A 128 -0.24 -11.41 -9.57
CA GLU A 128 0.20 -12.30 -10.65
C GLU A 128 0.42 -11.55 -11.98
N LYS A 129 -0.36 -10.47 -12.24
CA LYS A 129 -0.21 -9.64 -13.45
C LYS A 129 1.10 -8.84 -13.45
N PHE A 130 1.62 -8.53 -12.26
CA PHE A 130 2.81 -7.69 -12.10
C PHE A 130 4.06 -8.48 -11.74
N ASN A 131 3.96 -9.80 -11.82
CA ASN A 131 5.11 -10.67 -11.63
C ASN A 131 6.15 -10.41 -12.70
N GLU A 132 7.37 -10.08 -12.28
CA GLU A 132 8.53 -9.84 -13.15
C GLU A 132 9.67 -10.72 -12.62
N PRO A 133 9.97 -11.82 -13.28
CA PRO A 133 10.95 -12.78 -12.79
C PRO A 133 12.33 -12.14 -12.67
N GLU A 134 12.90 -12.19 -11.48
CA GLU A 134 14.29 -11.92 -11.21
C GLU A 134 15.01 -13.27 -11.03
N ALA A 135 16.30 -13.32 -11.37
CA ALA A 135 17.07 -14.57 -11.28
C ALA A 135 17.56 -14.85 -9.85
N ASP A 136 16.64 -14.82 -8.86
CA ASP A 136 16.97 -15.07 -7.47
C ASP A 136 15.90 -15.90 -6.72
N PHE A 137 16.24 -16.31 -5.50
CA PHE A 137 15.40 -17.18 -4.67
C PHE A 137 14.06 -16.53 -4.27
N ALA A 138 13.95 -15.20 -4.24
CA ALA A 138 12.72 -14.51 -3.86
C ALA A 138 11.58 -14.78 -4.84
N GLU A 139 11.88 -15.15 -6.09
CA GLU A 139 10.87 -15.45 -7.12
C GLU A 139 10.02 -16.70 -6.82
N SER A 140 10.48 -17.59 -5.92
CA SER A 140 9.71 -18.75 -5.49
C SER A 140 8.56 -18.40 -4.52
N PHE A 141 8.49 -17.14 -4.05
CA PHE A 141 7.48 -16.69 -3.08
C PHE A 141 6.34 -15.95 -3.75
N SER A 142 5.15 -15.98 -3.11
CA SER A 142 3.98 -15.20 -3.55
C SER A 142 4.24 -13.69 -3.39
N GLY A 143 3.89 -12.92 -4.42
CA GLY A 143 3.87 -11.46 -4.38
C GLY A 143 2.60 -10.86 -3.76
N LYS A 144 1.63 -11.69 -3.34
CA LYS A 144 0.35 -11.27 -2.78
C LYS A 144 0.45 -11.05 -1.25
N ALA A 145 -0.06 -9.92 -0.76
CA ALA A 145 -0.13 -9.66 0.68
C ALA A 145 -1.28 -10.44 1.35
N ASP A 146 -1.17 -10.67 2.68
CA ASP A 146 -2.16 -11.43 3.46
C ASP A 146 -3.33 -10.55 3.95
N ALA A 147 -3.15 -9.23 4.00
CA ALA A 147 -4.16 -8.22 4.33
C ALA A 147 -3.81 -6.86 3.72
N MET A 148 -4.80 -5.97 3.62
CA MET A 148 -4.61 -4.59 3.20
C MET A 148 -5.09 -3.61 4.27
N ILE A 149 -4.38 -2.49 4.43
CA ILE A 149 -4.80 -1.31 5.19
C ILE A 149 -4.77 -0.13 4.24
N LEU A 150 -5.93 0.45 3.97
CA LEU A 150 -6.12 1.52 2.98
C LEU A 150 -6.52 2.81 3.70
N CYS A 151 -5.63 3.79 3.71
CA CYS A 151 -5.79 5.06 4.42
C CYS A 151 -6.20 6.15 3.43
N TYR A 152 -7.39 6.74 3.59
CA TYR A 152 -7.99 7.73 2.66
C TYR A 152 -7.66 7.43 1.19
N PRO A 153 -8.00 6.20 0.74
CA PRO A 153 -7.47 5.64 -0.48
C PRO A 153 -7.98 6.35 -1.74
N VAL A 154 -7.11 6.53 -2.70
CA VAL A 154 -7.52 6.57 -4.10
C VAL A 154 -7.93 5.16 -4.50
N ILE A 155 -9.12 5.00 -5.07
CA ILE A 155 -9.67 3.72 -5.54
C ILE A 155 -10.04 3.83 -7.01
N SER A 156 -10.76 4.89 -7.39
CA SER A 156 -11.07 5.18 -8.78
C SER A 156 -10.11 6.20 -9.37
N LEU A 157 -9.75 6.00 -10.63
CA LEU A 157 -8.92 6.88 -11.43
C LEU A 157 -9.72 7.62 -12.53
N THR A 158 -10.95 7.18 -12.83
CA THR A 158 -11.73 7.71 -13.97
C THR A 158 -13.19 8.07 -13.66
N ASP A 159 -13.80 7.55 -12.58
CA ASP A 159 -15.20 7.85 -12.23
C ASP A 159 -15.41 9.32 -11.79
N ASP A 160 -16.65 9.71 -11.51
CA ASP A 160 -17.02 11.06 -11.06
C ASP A 160 -16.41 11.46 -9.69
N PHE A 161 -16.02 10.48 -8.88
CA PHE A 161 -15.33 10.63 -7.59
C PHE A 161 -13.82 10.31 -7.65
N ALA A 162 -13.28 10.16 -8.85
CA ALA A 162 -11.89 9.75 -9.05
C ALA A 162 -10.89 10.83 -8.66
N HIS A 163 -9.73 10.39 -8.17
CA HIS A 163 -8.55 11.25 -8.11
C HIS A 163 -7.77 11.16 -9.44
N ARG A 164 -8.25 11.90 -10.45
CA ARG A 164 -7.71 11.87 -11.83
C ARG A 164 -6.23 12.21 -11.93
N GLY A 165 -5.73 13.07 -11.03
CA GLY A 165 -4.30 13.40 -10.97
C GLY A 165 -3.41 12.17 -10.77
N SER A 166 -3.80 11.24 -9.91
CA SER A 166 -3.09 9.97 -9.73
C SER A 166 -3.11 9.10 -11.00
N GLY A 167 -4.24 9.06 -11.71
CA GLY A 167 -4.35 8.34 -12.98
C GLY A 167 -3.40 8.90 -14.04
N ILE A 168 -3.39 10.23 -14.20
CA ILE A 168 -2.51 10.92 -15.15
C ILE A 168 -1.03 10.69 -14.83
N ASN A 169 -0.65 10.76 -13.56
CA ASN A 169 0.73 10.58 -13.14
C ASN A 169 1.20 9.12 -13.30
N LEU A 170 0.30 8.17 -13.07
CA LEU A 170 0.60 6.74 -13.19
C LEU A 170 0.67 6.27 -14.65
N PHE A 171 -0.19 6.79 -15.52
CA PHE A 171 -0.31 6.30 -16.90
C PHE A 171 0.24 7.25 -17.96
N GLY A 172 0.40 8.53 -17.65
CA GLY A 172 0.72 9.60 -18.60
C GLY A 172 -0.53 10.31 -19.10
N LYS A 173 -0.35 11.61 -19.47
CA LYS A 173 -1.46 12.54 -19.81
C LYS A 173 -2.31 12.12 -21.01
N ASN A 174 -1.75 11.37 -21.93
CA ASN A 174 -2.43 11.01 -23.20
C ASN A 174 -3.03 9.61 -23.18
N THR A 175 -3.06 8.94 -22.04
CA THR A 175 -3.65 7.60 -21.92
C THR A 175 -5.17 7.70 -21.84
N PRO A 176 -5.92 6.98 -22.71
CA PRO A 176 -7.38 6.97 -22.68
C PRO A 176 -7.96 6.48 -21.35
N ASP A 177 -9.12 7.03 -20.95
CA ASP A 177 -9.81 6.66 -19.71
C ASP A 177 -10.17 5.16 -19.66
N GLU A 178 -10.41 4.50 -20.78
CA GLU A 178 -10.68 3.06 -20.86
C GLU A 178 -9.49 2.21 -20.39
N ILE A 179 -8.27 2.69 -20.62
CA ILE A 179 -7.05 2.01 -20.17
C ILE A 179 -6.81 2.32 -18.70
N ILE A 180 -6.91 3.58 -18.31
CA ILE A 180 -6.75 4.03 -16.91
C ILE A 180 -7.78 3.34 -16.02
N GLY A 181 -9.05 3.25 -16.46
CA GLY A 181 -10.18 2.66 -15.74
C GLY A 181 -10.05 1.15 -15.48
N GLN A 182 -9.12 0.46 -16.17
CA GLN A 182 -8.79 -0.93 -15.85
C GLN A 182 -8.20 -1.10 -14.44
N LEU A 183 -7.75 -0.02 -13.82
CA LEU A 183 -7.32 0.02 -12.43
C LEU A 183 -8.27 0.81 -11.51
N ASN A 184 -9.55 0.91 -11.85
CA ASN A 184 -10.60 1.30 -10.91
C ASN A 184 -10.84 0.13 -9.96
N MET A 185 -10.20 0.16 -8.79
CA MET A 185 -10.03 -1.00 -7.92
C MET A 185 -11.34 -1.54 -7.34
N GLN A 186 -12.37 -0.71 -7.21
CA GLN A 186 -13.70 -1.15 -6.75
C GLN A 186 -14.33 -2.18 -7.69
N ASN A 187 -14.01 -2.14 -8.99
CA ASN A 187 -14.55 -3.07 -9.99
C ASN A 187 -13.83 -4.43 -10.04
N LEU A 188 -12.71 -4.55 -9.31
CA LEU A 188 -11.82 -5.71 -9.35
C LEU A 188 -11.90 -6.55 -8.07
N VAL A 189 -12.78 -6.18 -7.14
CA VAL A 189 -13.00 -6.98 -5.92
C VAL A 189 -13.60 -8.33 -6.28
N ASP A 190 -12.97 -9.40 -5.81
CA ASP A 190 -13.39 -10.78 -6.05
C ASP A 190 -13.20 -11.68 -4.82
N ASN A 191 -13.42 -12.99 -4.98
CA ASN A 191 -13.27 -13.98 -3.92
C ASN A 191 -11.82 -14.19 -3.46
N THR A 192 -10.83 -13.66 -4.18
CA THR A 192 -9.41 -13.74 -3.82
C THR A 192 -8.91 -12.50 -3.10
N THR A 193 -9.72 -11.42 -3.05
CA THR A 193 -9.34 -10.17 -2.37
C THR A 193 -9.13 -10.41 -0.87
N PRO A 194 -7.97 -10.02 -0.30
CA PRO A 194 -7.65 -10.29 1.09
C PRO A 194 -8.48 -9.44 2.07
N PRO A 195 -8.52 -9.80 3.37
CA PRO A 195 -9.10 -8.96 4.42
C PRO A 195 -8.57 -7.54 4.35
N THR A 196 -9.46 -6.55 4.47
CA THR A 196 -9.10 -5.14 4.24
C THR A 196 -9.65 -4.24 5.34
N PHE A 197 -8.78 -3.42 5.93
CA PHE A 197 -9.14 -2.30 6.79
C PHE A 197 -9.08 -1.01 6.00
N ILE A 198 -10.09 -0.15 6.14
CA ILE A 198 -10.17 1.14 5.43
C ILE A 198 -10.51 2.23 6.44
N TRP A 199 -9.89 3.40 6.30
CA TRP A 199 -10.36 4.59 6.98
C TRP A 199 -10.27 5.83 6.10
N HIS A 200 -11.15 6.81 6.37
CA HIS A 200 -11.25 8.07 5.66
C HIS A 200 -11.84 9.16 6.54
N THR A 201 -11.73 10.43 6.14
CA THR A 201 -12.49 11.53 6.73
C THR A 201 -13.63 11.92 5.80
N ALA A 202 -14.81 12.21 6.34
CA ALA A 202 -16.02 12.42 5.53
C ALA A 202 -15.95 13.66 4.62
N ASN A 203 -15.20 14.68 5.04
CA ASN A 203 -15.03 15.95 4.35
C ASN A 203 -13.69 16.11 3.62
N ASP A 204 -12.99 15.00 3.34
CA ASP A 204 -11.77 15.01 2.54
C ASP A 204 -12.02 15.67 1.18
N ALA A 205 -11.39 16.84 0.97
CA ALA A 205 -11.54 17.60 -0.27
C ALA A 205 -10.56 17.18 -1.38
N GLY A 206 -9.53 16.39 -1.04
CA GLY A 206 -8.52 15.89 -1.99
C GLY A 206 -8.95 14.60 -2.68
N VAL A 207 -9.43 13.65 -1.88
CA VAL A 207 -9.94 12.35 -2.37
C VAL A 207 -11.34 12.12 -1.77
N PRO A 208 -12.41 12.16 -2.56
CA PRO A 208 -13.77 11.98 -2.03
C PRO A 208 -13.91 10.66 -1.25
N VAL A 209 -14.55 10.71 -0.08
CA VAL A 209 -14.80 9.54 0.80
C VAL A 209 -15.53 8.40 0.08
N ARG A 210 -16.22 8.71 -1.01
CA ARG A 210 -16.87 7.73 -1.90
C ARG A 210 -15.91 6.67 -2.44
N ASN A 211 -14.62 6.98 -2.60
CA ASN A 211 -13.60 5.97 -2.93
C ASN A 211 -13.62 4.83 -1.90
N SER A 212 -13.62 5.14 -0.61
CA SER A 212 -13.64 4.15 0.47
C SER A 212 -14.97 3.41 0.56
N THR A 213 -16.10 4.13 0.47
CA THR A 213 -17.43 3.52 0.66
C THR A 213 -17.79 2.55 -0.45
N VAL A 214 -17.51 2.90 -1.73
CA VAL A 214 -17.78 2.01 -2.86
C VAL A 214 -16.91 0.76 -2.82
N PHE A 215 -15.63 0.89 -2.46
CA PHE A 215 -14.75 -0.27 -2.33
C PHE A 215 -15.22 -1.21 -1.20
N ALA A 216 -15.53 -0.66 -0.03
CA ALA A 216 -16.03 -1.45 1.09
C ALA A 216 -17.36 -2.16 0.76
N GLU A 217 -18.29 -1.47 0.08
CA GLU A 217 -19.55 -2.04 -0.37
C GLU A 217 -19.32 -3.25 -1.29
N ASN A 218 -18.39 -3.16 -2.25
CA ASN A 218 -18.07 -4.27 -3.13
C ASN A 218 -17.37 -5.42 -2.40
N MET A 219 -16.52 -5.12 -1.39
CA MET A 219 -15.96 -6.14 -0.50
C MET A 219 -17.07 -6.93 0.22
N TRP A 220 -18.05 -6.24 0.81
CA TRP A 220 -19.16 -6.90 1.52
C TRP A 220 -20.06 -7.68 0.57
N ARG A 221 -20.35 -7.16 -0.63
CA ARG A 221 -21.11 -7.89 -1.66
C ARG A 221 -20.40 -9.17 -2.10
N ALA A 222 -19.06 -9.15 -2.15
CA ALA A 222 -18.24 -10.32 -2.44
C ALA A 222 -18.06 -11.27 -1.24
N GLY A 223 -18.71 -11.00 -0.08
CA GLY A 223 -18.56 -11.77 1.13
C GLY A 223 -17.18 -11.69 1.78
N LYS A 224 -16.43 -10.60 1.52
CA LYS A 224 -15.08 -10.41 2.02
C LYS A 224 -15.05 -9.63 3.33
N ASN A 225 -14.09 -9.97 4.18
CA ASN A 225 -13.87 -9.27 5.45
C ASN A 225 -13.33 -7.86 5.17
N CYS A 226 -14.14 -6.85 5.48
CA CYS A 226 -13.80 -5.44 5.32
C CYS A 226 -14.30 -4.63 6.51
N GLU A 227 -13.39 -3.91 7.15
CA GLU A 227 -13.68 -2.98 8.24
C GLU A 227 -13.49 -1.55 7.73
N LEU A 228 -14.52 -0.71 7.80
CA LEU A 228 -14.50 0.68 7.33
C LEU A 228 -14.75 1.64 8.48
N HIS A 229 -13.86 2.63 8.66
CA HIS A 229 -14.01 3.74 9.59
C HIS A 229 -14.07 5.06 8.83
N ILE A 230 -15.14 5.85 9.05
CA ILE A 230 -15.26 7.20 8.52
C ILE A 230 -15.27 8.17 9.69
N PHE A 231 -14.23 8.96 9.81
CA PHE A 231 -14.15 10.04 10.80
C PHE A 231 -14.85 11.28 10.25
N PRO A 232 -15.56 12.06 11.09
CA PRO A 232 -16.41 13.15 10.60
C PRO A 232 -15.63 14.28 9.92
N ASP A 233 -14.38 14.56 10.38
CA ASP A 233 -13.64 15.75 9.95
C ASP A 233 -12.15 15.48 9.81
N GLY A 234 -11.54 16.08 8.80
CA GLY A 234 -10.09 16.08 8.57
C GLY A 234 -9.70 16.31 7.11
N PRO A 235 -8.60 17.04 6.86
CA PRO A 235 -8.08 17.23 5.50
C PRO A 235 -7.45 15.94 4.95
N HIS A 236 -7.21 15.91 3.64
CA HIS A 236 -6.46 14.83 3.00
C HIS A 236 -5.01 14.78 3.49
N GLY A 237 -4.43 13.57 3.57
CA GLY A 237 -2.99 13.41 3.80
C GLY A 237 -2.53 13.61 5.24
N VAL A 238 -3.35 13.31 6.23
CA VAL A 238 -3.05 13.59 7.66
C VAL A 238 -2.10 12.57 8.32
N GLY A 239 -1.73 11.49 7.65
CA GLY A 239 -0.81 10.48 8.18
C GLY A 239 -1.32 9.88 9.50
N LEU A 240 -0.59 10.06 10.61
CA LEU A 240 -1.01 9.59 11.94
C LEU A 240 -2.22 10.34 12.52
N GLY A 241 -2.66 11.44 11.92
CA GLY A 241 -3.76 12.27 12.46
C GLY A 241 -3.40 12.95 13.80
N LEU A 242 -2.12 13.30 13.99
CA LEU A 242 -1.67 13.96 15.21
C LEU A 242 -2.38 15.31 15.41
N GLY A 243 -2.94 15.52 16.61
CA GLY A 243 -3.76 16.69 16.90
C GLY A 243 -5.24 16.54 16.57
N MET A 244 -5.65 15.40 15.99
CA MET A 244 -7.05 15.07 15.68
C MET A 244 -7.49 13.90 16.56
N ASP A 245 -8.27 14.18 17.61
CA ASP A 245 -8.56 13.21 18.68
C ASP A 245 -9.25 11.93 18.19
N ASP A 246 -10.10 12.03 17.19
CA ASP A 246 -10.77 10.88 16.60
C ASP A 246 -9.86 10.15 15.62
N VAL A 247 -9.22 10.87 14.69
CA VAL A 247 -8.43 10.29 13.61
C VAL A 247 -7.19 9.56 14.14
N LYS A 248 -6.48 10.12 15.14
CA LYS A 248 -5.25 9.53 15.71
C LYS A 248 -5.40 8.10 16.23
N GLN A 249 -6.65 7.61 16.36
CA GLN A 249 -6.93 6.24 16.83
C GLN A 249 -6.80 5.18 15.73
N TRP A 250 -6.80 5.57 14.45
CA TRP A 250 -6.81 4.63 13.34
C TRP A 250 -5.69 3.56 13.39
N PRO A 251 -4.44 3.86 13.83
CA PRO A 251 -3.40 2.82 13.84
C PRO A 251 -3.72 1.71 14.85
N VAL A 252 -4.33 2.06 15.99
CA VAL A 252 -4.76 1.09 17.01
C VAL A 252 -5.90 0.23 16.47
N LEU A 253 -6.88 0.82 15.79
CA LEU A 253 -7.98 0.11 15.13
C LEU A 253 -7.45 -0.84 14.05
N ALA A 254 -6.54 -0.38 13.20
CA ALA A 254 -5.90 -1.20 12.17
C ALA A 254 -5.08 -2.36 12.78
N GLY A 255 -4.32 -2.10 13.85
CA GLY A 255 -3.58 -3.14 14.57
C GLY A 255 -4.51 -4.19 15.21
N LYS A 256 -5.65 -3.76 15.75
CA LYS A 256 -6.70 -4.68 16.25
C LYS A 256 -7.30 -5.51 15.11
N PHE A 257 -7.63 -4.88 13.98
CA PHE A 257 -8.12 -5.59 12.79
C PHE A 257 -7.13 -6.67 12.32
N LEU A 258 -5.84 -6.33 12.20
CA LEU A 258 -4.81 -7.29 11.81
C LEU A 258 -4.79 -8.50 12.75
N HIS A 259 -4.83 -8.27 14.06
CA HIS A 259 -4.80 -9.35 15.05
C HIS A 259 -6.09 -10.17 15.08
N CYS A 260 -7.24 -9.51 15.27
CA CYS A 260 -8.51 -10.19 15.53
C CYS A 260 -9.21 -10.69 14.28
N SER A 261 -9.10 -9.95 13.16
CA SER A 261 -9.89 -10.21 11.95
C SER A 261 -9.06 -10.83 10.82
N ALA A 262 -7.76 -10.52 10.72
CA ALA A 262 -6.86 -11.06 9.71
C ALA A 262 -5.89 -12.13 10.25
N GLY A 263 -5.88 -12.38 11.57
CA GLY A 263 -5.12 -13.46 12.21
C GLY A 263 -3.61 -13.23 12.19
N PHE A 264 -3.16 -11.98 12.34
CA PHE A 264 -1.75 -11.64 12.49
C PHE A 264 -1.29 -11.81 13.94
N THR A 265 -0.10 -12.35 14.12
CA THR A 265 0.57 -12.44 15.41
C THR A 265 1.28 -11.11 15.70
N LYS A 266 1.21 -10.62 16.94
CA LYS A 266 1.99 -9.46 17.40
C LYS A 266 2.97 -9.86 18.51
N ALA A 267 4.01 -9.03 18.71
CA ALA A 267 5.01 -9.22 19.77
C ALA A 267 4.39 -9.26 21.17
#